data_12f588538c3ca084c3b089d2eecdd1ed
#
_entry.id   12f588538c3ca084c3b089d2eecdd1ed
#
_cell.length_a   1.000
_cell.length_b   1.000
_cell.length_c   1.000
_cell.angle_alpha   90.00
_cell.angle_beta   90.00
_cell.angle_gamma   90.00
#
_symmetry.space_group_name_H-M   'P 1'
#
loop_
_entity.id
_entity.type
_entity.pdbx_description
1 polymer ?
#
loop_
_entity_poly.entity_id
_entity_poly.type
_entity_poly.pdbx_seq_one_letter_code
_entity_poly.pdbx_strand_id
1 'polypeptide(L)'
;NQCLGTVESENTDYNLELTNVFGEFKSQGVDELVLDLRYNPGGRISTSINLASMVTGQFNNQIFAKEKWNSKLMDYWNENNPDNLINRFVSDMDGIPINSLNLNRVYVLTTSRTASASELLINGLDPYIDVIHIGDYTVGKNQGSITLYDYINDQRDKNPNHKYAMQPIVLKIGNVAGYTDFPEGLVPDYEIKESIRTAGELGDNNEQLLK
;
A
#
# COMPACT_ATOMS: atom_id res chain seq x y z
N ASN A 1 -8.27 12.92 0.29
CA ASN A 1 -6.99 12.77 1.02
C ASN A 1 -7.13 11.77 2.17
N GLN A 2 -7.40 10.52 1.85
CA GLN A 2 -7.39 9.46 2.86
C GLN A 2 -6.13 8.64 2.66
N CYS A 3 -5.34 8.53 3.73
CA CYS A 3 -4.19 7.63 3.74
C CYS A 3 -4.65 6.22 3.38
N LEU A 4 -3.81 5.45 2.68
CA LEU A 4 -3.97 4.01 2.59
C LEU A 4 -3.94 3.43 4.01
N GLY A 5 -5.07 3.29 4.62
CA GLY A 5 -5.24 2.82 5.97
C GLY A 5 -6.51 3.40 6.58
N THR A 6 -7.30 2.54 7.11
CA THR A 6 -8.53 2.88 7.78
C THR A 6 -8.23 3.77 8.99
N VAL A 7 -8.57 5.06 8.89
CA VAL A 7 -8.96 5.77 10.09
C VAL A 7 -10.37 5.24 10.36
N GLU A 8 -10.50 4.40 11.37
CA GLU A 8 -11.82 4.02 11.88
C GLU A 8 -12.50 5.30 12.35
N SER A 9 -13.25 5.94 11.48
CA SER A 9 -14.43 6.70 11.90
C SER A 9 -15.46 5.63 12.31
N GLU A 10 -16.16 5.82 13.38
CA GLU A 10 -16.89 4.80 14.14
C GLU A 10 -17.83 3.86 13.37
N ASN A 11 -17.93 3.91 12.03
CA ASN A 11 -18.83 3.06 11.24
C ASN A 11 -18.44 2.81 9.77
N THR A 12 -17.24 3.17 9.29
CA THR A 12 -16.95 3.01 7.85
C THR A 12 -15.79 2.05 7.63
N ASP A 13 -16.05 0.90 7.01
CA ASP A 13 -15.02 0.00 6.50
C ASP A 13 -14.56 0.46 5.11
N TYR A 14 -13.50 1.24 5.07
CA TYR A 14 -12.95 1.77 3.82
C TYR A 14 -12.41 0.68 2.87
N ASN A 15 -12.04 -0.49 3.36
CA ASN A 15 -11.64 -1.59 2.48
C ASN A 15 -12.86 -2.15 1.75
N LEU A 16 -14.00 -2.24 2.44
CA LEU A 16 -15.27 -2.64 1.81
C LEU A 16 -15.73 -1.60 0.78
N GLU A 17 -15.66 -0.31 1.12
CA GLU A 17 -15.98 0.76 0.17
C GLU A 17 -15.09 0.69 -1.08
N LEU A 18 -13.79 0.47 -0.90
CA LEU A 18 -12.86 0.32 -2.01
C LEU A 18 -13.23 -0.89 -2.89
N THR A 19 -13.61 -2.02 -2.28
CA THR A 19 -14.10 -3.20 -3.01
C THR A 19 -15.36 -2.90 -3.81
N ASN A 20 -16.28 -2.09 -3.26
CA ASN A 20 -17.49 -1.68 -3.96
C ASN A 20 -17.17 -0.79 -5.16
N VAL A 21 -16.28 0.19 -5.01
CA VAL A 21 -15.82 1.05 -6.11
C VAL A 21 -15.19 0.21 -7.23
N PHE A 22 -14.33 -0.76 -6.90
CA PHE A 22 -13.77 -1.68 -7.89
C PHE A 22 -14.84 -2.58 -8.54
N GLY A 23 -15.90 -2.92 -7.81
CA GLY A 23 -17.07 -3.60 -8.36
C GLY A 23 -17.81 -2.76 -9.40
N GLU A 24 -17.96 -1.46 -9.16
CA GLU A 24 -18.53 -0.50 -10.13
C GLU A 24 -17.64 -0.39 -11.37
N PHE A 25 -16.33 -0.21 -11.21
CA PHE A 25 -15.39 -0.17 -12.33
C PHE A 25 -15.44 -1.44 -13.17
N LYS A 26 -15.46 -2.61 -12.53
CA LYS A 26 -15.60 -3.88 -13.20
C LYS A 26 -16.90 -3.99 -13.99
N SER A 27 -18.01 -3.54 -13.42
CA SER A 27 -19.32 -3.57 -14.08
C SER A 27 -19.39 -2.64 -15.31
N GLN A 28 -18.60 -1.57 -15.31
CA GLN A 28 -18.46 -0.63 -16.41
C GLN A 28 -17.43 -1.05 -17.47
N GLY A 29 -16.69 -2.13 -17.21
CA GLY A 29 -15.67 -2.65 -18.12
C GLY A 29 -14.46 -1.72 -18.22
N VAL A 30 -14.03 -1.13 -17.10
CA VAL A 30 -12.83 -0.29 -17.04
C VAL A 30 -11.61 -1.12 -17.40
N ASP A 31 -10.83 -0.67 -18.37
CA ASP A 31 -9.63 -1.32 -18.91
C ASP A 31 -8.32 -0.53 -18.65
N GLU A 32 -8.43 0.70 -18.17
CA GLU A 32 -7.30 1.54 -17.72
C GLU A 32 -7.60 2.16 -16.36
N LEU A 33 -6.60 2.23 -15.49
CA LEU A 33 -6.74 2.76 -14.15
C LEU A 33 -5.64 3.77 -13.84
N VAL A 34 -6.03 4.93 -13.33
CA VAL A 34 -5.12 5.91 -12.73
C VAL A 34 -5.32 5.90 -11.22
N LEU A 35 -4.26 5.61 -10.48
CA LEU A 35 -4.22 5.69 -9.03
C LEU A 35 -3.58 7.01 -8.60
N ASP A 36 -4.36 7.91 -8.05
CA ASP A 36 -3.85 9.16 -7.49
C ASP A 36 -3.36 8.96 -6.06
N LEU A 37 -2.05 8.77 -5.91
CA LEU A 37 -1.36 8.64 -4.63
C LEU A 37 -0.62 9.92 -4.23
N ARG A 38 -0.86 11.02 -4.91
CA ARG A 38 -0.33 12.33 -4.53
C ARG A 38 -0.73 12.64 -3.09
N TYR A 39 0.22 13.08 -2.28
CA TYR A 39 0.02 13.40 -0.86
C TYR A 39 -0.41 12.23 0.04
N ASN A 40 -0.43 11.00 -0.46
CA ASN A 40 -0.77 9.83 0.33
C ASN A 40 0.47 9.30 1.07
N PRO A 41 0.58 9.45 2.41
CA PRO A 41 1.76 9.04 3.18
C PRO A 41 1.79 7.53 3.47
N GLY A 42 0.92 6.76 2.85
CA GLY A 42 0.79 5.32 3.07
C GLY A 42 -0.23 4.97 4.15
N GLY A 43 -0.04 3.83 4.77
CA GLY A 43 -0.99 3.28 5.76
C GLY A 43 -0.70 1.82 6.09
N ARG A 44 -1.73 0.99 6.08
CA ARG A 44 -1.61 -0.44 6.41
C ARG A 44 -1.07 -1.24 5.21
N ILE A 45 -0.16 -2.18 5.49
CA ILE A 45 0.34 -3.14 4.48
C ILE A 45 -0.82 -3.94 3.88
N SER A 46 -1.78 -4.38 4.72
CA SER A 46 -2.96 -5.14 4.27
C SER A 46 -3.81 -4.37 3.25
N THR A 47 -3.99 -3.06 3.44
CA THR A 47 -4.73 -2.22 2.46
C THR A 47 -3.98 -2.12 1.12
N SER A 48 -2.65 -2.02 1.15
CA SER A 48 -1.83 -2.05 -0.07
C SER A 48 -1.96 -3.38 -0.82
N ILE A 49 -1.96 -4.51 -0.08
CA ILE A 49 -2.16 -5.85 -0.66
C ILE A 49 -3.54 -5.96 -1.29
N ASN A 50 -4.59 -5.53 -0.58
CA ASN A 50 -5.95 -5.58 -1.08
C ASN A 50 -6.11 -4.76 -2.36
N LEU A 51 -5.59 -3.53 -2.38
CA LEU A 51 -5.64 -2.66 -3.55
C LEU A 51 -4.85 -3.27 -4.73
N ALA A 52 -3.65 -3.79 -4.49
CA ALA A 52 -2.86 -4.48 -5.52
C ALA A 52 -3.63 -5.68 -6.10
N SER A 53 -4.31 -6.44 -5.24
CA SER A 53 -5.12 -7.59 -5.65
C SER A 53 -6.38 -7.19 -6.43
N MET A 54 -6.97 -6.03 -6.11
CA MET A 54 -8.10 -5.47 -6.87
C MET A 54 -7.66 -4.97 -8.26
N VAL A 55 -6.46 -4.42 -8.38
CA VAL A 55 -5.91 -4.00 -9.68
C VAL A 55 -5.69 -5.20 -10.58
N THR A 56 -5.04 -6.25 -10.08
CA THR A 56 -4.54 -7.35 -10.91
C THR A 56 -5.48 -8.56 -10.96
N GLY A 57 -5.82 -9.17 -9.84
CA GLY A 57 -6.66 -10.38 -9.75
C GLY A 57 -6.01 -11.69 -10.19
N GLN A 58 -5.15 -11.67 -11.22
CA GLN A 58 -4.54 -12.86 -11.83
C GLN A 58 -3.40 -13.49 -11.00
N PHE A 59 -2.93 -12.81 -9.95
CA PHE A 59 -1.77 -13.25 -9.15
C PHE A 59 -2.15 -13.78 -7.76
N ASN A 60 -3.41 -14.13 -7.53
CA ASN A 60 -3.87 -14.64 -6.24
C ASN A 60 -2.91 -15.68 -5.65
N ASN A 61 -2.60 -15.55 -4.35
CA ASN A 61 -1.67 -16.39 -3.59
C ASN A 61 -0.19 -16.29 -4.00
N GLN A 62 0.18 -15.53 -5.03
CA GLN A 62 1.58 -15.23 -5.31
C GLN A 62 2.14 -14.22 -4.32
N ILE A 63 3.46 -14.18 -4.16
CA ILE A 63 4.13 -13.31 -3.20
C ILE A 63 4.07 -11.86 -3.68
N PHE A 64 3.35 -11.00 -2.98
CA PHE A 64 3.33 -9.56 -3.24
C PHE A 64 4.55 -8.86 -2.64
N ALA A 65 4.85 -9.17 -1.37
CA ALA A 65 5.95 -8.54 -0.66
C ALA A 65 6.60 -9.47 0.36
N LYS A 66 7.85 -9.17 0.72
CA LYS A 66 8.62 -9.87 1.75
C LYS A 66 9.04 -8.91 2.86
N GLU A 67 8.89 -9.35 4.09
CA GLU A 67 9.31 -8.61 5.27
C GLU A 67 10.68 -9.07 5.74
N LYS A 68 11.53 -8.12 6.13
CA LYS A 68 12.84 -8.36 6.73
C LYS A 68 12.89 -7.67 8.09
N TRP A 69 12.86 -8.48 9.14
CA TRP A 69 12.95 -8.06 10.52
C TRP A 69 14.41 -8.06 11.01
N ASN A 70 14.64 -7.75 12.28
CA ASN A 70 15.95 -7.95 12.89
C ASN A 70 16.34 -9.45 12.92
N SER A 71 17.64 -9.75 13.09
CA SER A 71 18.16 -11.12 13.00
C SER A 71 17.44 -12.10 13.92
N LYS A 72 17.14 -11.72 15.16
CA LYS A 72 16.48 -12.59 16.14
C LYS A 72 15.09 -13.04 15.69
N LEU A 73 14.30 -12.10 15.14
CA LEU A 73 12.96 -12.41 14.63
C LEU A 73 13.03 -13.13 13.29
N MET A 74 14.02 -12.82 12.44
CA MET A 74 14.25 -13.57 11.21
C MET A 74 14.56 -15.03 11.50
N ASP A 75 15.48 -15.31 12.45
CA ASP A 75 15.84 -16.68 12.85
C ASP A 75 14.60 -17.40 13.41
N TYR A 76 13.88 -16.76 14.33
CA TYR A 76 12.67 -17.32 14.91
C TYR A 76 11.60 -17.67 13.86
N TRP A 77 11.27 -16.73 12.93
CA TRP A 77 10.26 -16.98 11.92
C TRP A 77 10.70 -18.02 10.89
N ASN A 78 11.98 -18.02 10.48
CA ASN A 78 12.50 -19.00 9.54
C ASN A 78 12.43 -20.43 10.11
N GLU A 79 12.61 -20.60 11.42
CA GLU A 79 12.53 -21.90 12.09
C GLU A 79 11.08 -22.34 12.38
N ASN A 80 10.18 -21.41 12.72
CA ASN A 80 8.85 -21.74 13.23
C ASN A 80 7.73 -21.54 12.22
N ASN A 81 7.75 -20.44 11.45
CA ASN A 81 6.75 -20.16 10.42
C ASN A 81 7.25 -19.09 9.43
N PRO A 82 7.98 -19.47 8.39
CA PRO A 82 8.54 -18.54 7.41
C PRO A 82 7.46 -17.79 6.60
N ASP A 83 6.24 -18.31 6.50
CA ASP A 83 5.14 -17.62 5.83
C ASP A 83 4.73 -16.32 6.53
N ASN A 84 5.04 -16.14 7.81
CA ASN A 84 4.83 -14.86 8.51
C ASN A 84 5.70 -13.72 7.97
N LEU A 85 6.72 -14.02 7.17
CA LEU A 85 7.57 -13.03 6.49
C LEU A 85 7.07 -12.67 5.10
N ILE A 86 5.97 -13.28 4.65
CA ILE A 86 5.50 -13.21 3.27
C ILE A 86 4.10 -12.64 3.22
N ASN A 87 3.94 -11.61 2.43
CA ASN A 87 2.65 -11.02 2.09
C ASN A 87 2.27 -11.47 0.67
N ARG A 88 1.06 -12.00 0.51
CA ARG A 88 0.57 -12.54 -0.77
C ARG A 88 -0.58 -11.72 -1.30
N PHE A 89 -0.75 -11.72 -2.62
CA PHE A 89 -2.00 -11.28 -3.22
C PHE A 89 -3.17 -12.14 -2.71
N VAL A 90 -4.32 -11.51 -2.55
CA VAL A 90 -5.52 -12.14 -1.95
C VAL A 90 -6.70 -12.12 -2.92
N SER A 91 -7.64 -13.04 -2.73
CA SER A 91 -8.91 -13.09 -3.46
C SER A 91 -10.11 -12.64 -2.63
N ASP A 92 -9.90 -12.48 -1.33
CA ASP A 92 -10.94 -12.04 -0.40
C ASP A 92 -10.36 -11.23 0.76
N MET A 93 -11.22 -10.51 1.45
CA MET A 93 -10.95 -9.80 2.70
C MET A 93 -11.89 -10.39 3.76
N ASP A 94 -11.35 -11.15 4.71
CA ASP A 94 -12.12 -11.75 5.80
C ASP A 94 -13.34 -12.56 5.30
N GLY A 95 -13.17 -13.29 4.18
CA GLY A 95 -14.21 -14.10 3.53
C GLY A 95 -15.14 -13.33 2.59
N ILE A 96 -14.93 -12.02 2.40
CA ILE A 96 -15.65 -11.21 1.40
C ILE A 96 -14.81 -11.18 0.12
N PRO A 97 -15.28 -11.77 -1.00
CA PRO A 97 -14.54 -11.73 -2.26
C PRO A 97 -14.27 -10.30 -2.72
N ILE A 98 -13.04 -10.03 -3.13
CA ILE A 98 -12.68 -8.74 -3.71
C ILE A 98 -13.10 -8.67 -5.19
N ASN A 99 -13.44 -7.48 -5.64
CA ASN A 99 -13.62 -7.20 -7.06
C ASN A 99 -12.27 -6.84 -7.67
N SER A 100 -11.85 -7.55 -8.72
CA SER A 100 -10.59 -7.28 -9.41
C SER A 100 -10.82 -6.94 -10.88
N LEU A 101 -9.97 -6.04 -11.40
CA LEU A 101 -10.05 -5.54 -12.77
C LEU A 101 -9.22 -6.37 -13.74
N ASN A 102 -8.33 -7.24 -13.25
CA ASN A 102 -7.39 -8.06 -14.04
C ASN A 102 -6.52 -7.23 -15.01
N LEU A 103 -6.10 -6.04 -14.58
CA LEU A 103 -5.28 -5.15 -15.38
C LEU A 103 -3.83 -5.64 -15.46
N ASN A 104 -3.20 -5.41 -16.61
CA ASN A 104 -1.77 -5.64 -16.85
C ASN A 104 -0.96 -4.33 -16.83
N ARG A 105 -1.62 -3.21 -16.57
CA ARG A 105 -1.04 -1.88 -16.46
C ARG A 105 -1.80 -1.04 -15.46
N VAL A 106 -1.08 -0.15 -14.78
CA VAL A 106 -1.65 0.89 -13.91
C VAL A 106 -0.82 2.16 -14.01
N TYR A 107 -1.47 3.32 -14.06
CA TYR A 107 -0.81 4.61 -13.96
C TYR A 107 -0.88 5.07 -12.52
N VAL A 108 0.24 5.55 -11.97
CA VAL A 108 0.29 6.00 -10.58
C VAL A 108 0.83 7.42 -10.51
N LEU A 109 0.02 8.32 -9.97
CA LEU A 109 0.42 9.71 -9.76
C LEU A 109 1.02 9.89 -8.36
N THR A 110 2.20 10.51 -8.28
CA THR A 110 2.91 10.70 -7.02
C THR A 110 3.43 12.12 -6.83
N THR A 111 3.76 12.43 -5.58
CA THR A 111 4.52 13.62 -5.20
C THR A 111 5.59 13.23 -4.17
N SER A 112 6.46 14.16 -3.82
CA SER A 112 7.44 14.01 -2.73
C SER A 112 6.81 13.80 -1.33
N ARG A 113 5.49 13.63 -1.24
CA ARG A 113 4.75 13.27 -0.02
C ARG A 113 4.17 11.85 -0.09
N THR A 114 4.25 11.20 -1.24
CA THR A 114 3.85 9.79 -1.40
C THR A 114 4.83 8.90 -0.66
N ALA A 115 4.35 8.05 0.26
CA ALA A 115 5.23 7.31 1.16
C ALA A 115 4.70 5.93 1.58
N SER A 116 5.61 5.06 2.05
CA SER A 116 5.29 3.85 2.84
C SER A 116 4.40 2.85 2.07
N ALA A 117 3.17 2.56 2.54
CA ALA A 117 2.27 1.61 1.86
C ALA A 117 1.90 2.02 0.42
N SER A 118 1.96 3.31 0.08
CA SER A 118 1.82 3.79 -1.30
C SER A 118 3.04 3.40 -2.15
N GLU A 119 4.24 3.51 -1.59
CA GLU A 119 5.47 3.06 -2.26
C GLU A 119 5.51 1.53 -2.35
N LEU A 120 5.02 0.83 -1.33
CA LEU A 120 4.87 -0.62 -1.35
C LEU A 120 3.94 -1.08 -2.46
N LEU A 121 2.85 -0.36 -2.72
CA LEU A 121 1.93 -0.67 -3.81
C LEU A 121 2.65 -0.60 -5.17
N ILE A 122 3.37 0.48 -5.43
CA ILE A 122 4.15 0.68 -6.67
C ILE A 122 5.20 -0.43 -6.81
N ASN A 123 6.08 -0.55 -5.80
CA ASN A 123 7.18 -1.51 -5.79
C ASN A 123 6.71 -2.97 -5.83
N GLY A 124 5.58 -3.29 -5.21
CA GLY A 124 5.04 -4.65 -5.16
C GLY A 124 4.34 -5.07 -6.45
N LEU A 125 3.75 -4.13 -7.19
CA LEU A 125 3.13 -4.38 -8.49
C LEU A 125 4.14 -4.44 -9.64
N ASP A 126 5.23 -3.68 -9.57
CA ASP A 126 6.24 -3.54 -10.62
C ASP A 126 6.76 -4.89 -11.20
N PRO A 127 7.01 -5.95 -10.41
CA PRO A 127 7.42 -7.25 -10.96
C PRO A 127 6.32 -8.02 -11.70
N TYR A 128 5.07 -7.57 -11.68
CA TYR A 128 3.90 -8.31 -12.15
C TYR A 128 3.19 -7.67 -13.32
N ILE A 129 3.13 -6.34 -13.36
CA ILE A 129 2.42 -5.57 -14.39
C ILE A 129 3.21 -4.31 -14.74
N ASP A 130 2.84 -3.65 -15.82
CA ASP A 130 3.39 -2.33 -16.18
C ASP A 130 2.88 -1.28 -15.19
N VAL A 131 3.75 -0.79 -14.31
CA VAL A 131 3.45 0.33 -13.41
C VAL A 131 4.04 1.60 -14.02
N ILE A 132 3.19 2.46 -14.56
CA ILE A 132 3.62 3.75 -15.13
C ILE A 132 3.59 4.81 -14.04
N HIS A 133 4.75 5.16 -13.52
CA HIS A 133 4.93 6.10 -12.43
C HIS A 133 5.13 7.53 -12.95
N ILE A 134 4.19 8.41 -12.63
CA ILE A 134 4.15 9.80 -13.10
C ILE A 134 4.16 10.75 -11.90
N GLY A 135 4.98 11.78 -11.94
CA GLY A 135 5.01 12.80 -10.89
C GLY A 135 6.39 13.11 -10.36
N ASP A 136 6.54 13.20 -9.04
CA ASP A 136 7.82 13.44 -8.39
C ASP A 136 8.33 12.19 -7.66
N TYR A 137 9.60 12.19 -7.31
CA TYR A 137 10.19 11.17 -6.44
C TYR A 137 9.38 11.02 -5.16
N THR A 138 9.19 9.80 -4.73
CA THR A 138 8.51 9.50 -3.47
C THR A 138 9.43 9.72 -2.25
N VAL A 139 8.95 9.44 -1.04
CA VAL A 139 9.72 9.72 0.20
C VAL A 139 10.88 8.74 0.43
N GLY A 140 10.77 7.48 -0.04
CA GLY A 140 11.79 6.46 0.24
C GLY A 140 11.57 5.71 1.57
N LYS A 141 10.34 5.66 2.08
CA LYS A 141 10.02 4.97 3.33
C LYS A 141 9.71 3.49 3.09
N ASN A 142 10.73 2.66 3.07
CA ASN A 142 10.63 1.19 2.94
C ASN A 142 10.53 0.45 4.28
N GLN A 143 10.38 1.17 5.40
CA GLN A 143 10.31 0.59 6.73
C GLN A 143 8.87 0.52 7.24
N GLY A 144 8.59 -0.54 8.01
CA GLY A 144 7.34 -0.71 8.73
C GLY A 144 7.53 -0.60 10.24
N SER A 145 6.45 -0.18 10.90
CA SER A 145 6.37 -0.08 12.36
C SER A 145 5.21 -0.90 12.90
N ILE A 146 5.29 -1.28 14.16
CA ILE A 146 4.17 -1.88 14.90
C ILE A 146 3.79 -0.98 16.06
N THR A 147 2.52 -1.01 16.44
CA THR A 147 2.06 -0.29 17.63
C THR A 147 2.11 -1.22 18.83
N LEU A 148 2.88 -0.86 19.85
CA LEU A 148 3.00 -1.58 21.11
C LEU A 148 2.35 -0.77 22.22
N TYR A 149 1.32 -1.35 22.83
CA TYR A 149 0.69 -0.82 24.03
C TYR A 149 1.31 -1.45 25.28
N ASP A 150 1.16 -0.81 26.41
CA ASP A 150 1.40 -1.42 27.72
C ASP A 150 0.23 -2.36 28.03
N TYR A 151 0.48 -3.67 27.92
CA TYR A 151 -0.51 -4.71 28.18
C TYR A 151 -0.34 -5.25 29.60
N ILE A 152 -1.45 -5.37 30.34
CA ILE A 152 -1.44 -5.80 31.74
C ILE A 152 -1.64 -7.31 31.93
N ASN A 153 -1.96 -8.04 30.85
CA ASN A 153 -2.19 -9.49 30.89
C ASN A 153 -1.98 -10.14 29.52
N ASP A 154 -2.06 -11.47 29.47
CA ASP A 154 -1.90 -12.28 28.25
C ASP A 154 -3.06 -12.11 27.25
N GLN A 155 -4.22 -11.59 27.70
CA GLN A 155 -5.35 -11.24 26.86
C GLN A 155 -5.15 -9.92 26.10
N ARG A 156 -4.02 -9.25 26.32
CA ARG A 156 -3.66 -7.97 25.73
C ARG A 156 -4.58 -6.81 26.10
N ASP A 157 -5.10 -6.81 27.33
CA ASP A 157 -5.80 -5.65 27.89
C ASP A 157 -4.81 -4.50 28.06
N LYS A 158 -5.18 -3.33 27.54
CA LYS A 158 -4.35 -2.14 27.64
C LYS A 158 -4.38 -1.59 29.07
N ASN A 159 -3.23 -1.12 29.56
CA ASN A 159 -3.14 -0.47 30.86
C ASN A 159 -4.09 0.75 30.92
N PRO A 160 -5.08 0.78 31.83
CA PRO A 160 -6.05 1.86 31.91
C PRO A 160 -5.48 3.17 32.46
N ASN A 161 -4.30 3.14 33.07
CA ASN A 161 -3.71 4.29 33.73
C ASN A 161 -3.13 5.32 32.76
N HIS A 162 -2.97 4.99 31.47
CA HIS A 162 -2.48 5.89 30.45
C HIS A 162 -2.93 5.46 29.04
N LYS A 163 -2.73 6.37 28.07
CA LYS A 163 -3.05 6.16 26.65
C LYS A 163 -1.80 6.11 25.77
N TYR A 164 -0.61 5.99 26.35
CA TYR A 164 0.64 5.96 25.60
C TYR A 164 0.82 4.61 24.87
N ALA A 165 1.37 4.70 23.67
CA ALA A 165 1.84 3.55 22.92
C ALA A 165 3.19 3.89 22.29
N MET A 166 4.00 2.88 22.05
CA MET A 166 5.23 2.99 21.25
C MET A 166 4.96 2.53 19.82
N GLN A 167 5.62 3.15 18.87
CA GLN A 167 5.56 2.76 17.46
C GLN A 167 6.98 2.60 16.89
N PRO A 168 7.73 1.58 17.34
CA PRO A 168 9.08 1.35 16.84
C PRO A 168 9.05 0.92 15.38
N ILE A 169 10.06 1.36 14.61
CA ILE A 169 10.39 0.80 13.31
C ILE A 169 11.04 -0.56 13.55
N VAL A 170 10.51 -1.61 12.95
CA VAL A 170 10.90 -2.99 13.26
C VAL A 170 11.26 -3.84 12.05
N LEU A 171 10.82 -3.44 10.85
CA LEU A 171 11.04 -4.20 9.63
C LEU A 171 11.38 -3.30 8.44
N LYS A 172 12.00 -3.89 7.42
CA LYS A 172 11.97 -3.41 6.04
C LYS A 172 11.03 -4.30 5.24
N ILE A 173 10.40 -3.72 4.22
CA ILE A 173 9.53 -4.46 3.31
C ILE A 173 9.95 -4.19 1.87
N GLY A 174 10.01 -5.24 1.08
CA GLY A 174 10.36 -5.17 -0.34
C GLY A 174 9.43 -6.03 -1.19
N ASN A 175 9.54 -5.93 -2.51
CA ASN A 175 8.78 -6.72 -3.45
C ASN A 175 9.21 -8.21 -3.48
N VAL A 176 8.65 -8.99 -4.39
CA VAL A 176 8.96 -10.43 -4.54
C VAL A 176 10.44 -10.70 -4.79
N ALA A 177 11.15 -9.80 -5.49
CA ALA A 177 12.60 -9.88 -5.71
C ALA A 177 13.42 -9.45 -4.47
N GLY A 178 12.76 -8.93 -3.43
CA GLY A 178 13.41 -8.39 -2.23
C GLY A 178 13.95 -6.98 -2.40
N TYR A 179 13.53 -6.25 -3.44
CA TYR A 179 13.98 -4.89 -3.67
C TYR A 179 13.44 -3.94 -2.60
N THR A 180 14.35 -3.34 -1.85
CA THR A 180 14.10 -2.39 -0.77
C THR A 180 14.99 -1.15 -0.85
N ASP A 181 15.83 -1.04 -1.90
CA ASP A 181 16.89 -0.04 -1.95
C ASP A 181 16.45 1.22 -2.71
N PHE A 182 15.52 1.95 -2.11
CA PHE A 182 15.05 3.25 -2.61
C PHE A 182 15.00 4.32 -1.49
N PRO A 183 16.11 4.58 -0.78
CA PRO A 183 16.12 5.51 0.34
C PRO A 183 15.81 6.97 -0.05
N GLU A 184 16.05 7.32 -1.31
CA GLU A 184 15.77 8.65 -1.88
C GLU A 184 14.39 8.70 -2.60
N GLY A 185 13.57 7.66 -2.44
CA GLY A 185 12.28 7.51 -3.10
C GLY A 185 12.32 6.65 -4.36
N LEU A 186 11.14 6.26 -4.80
CA LEU A 186 10.96 5.64 -6.12
C LEU A 186 11.07 6.71 -7.20
N VAL A 187 11.79 6.38 -8.26
CA VAL A 187 12.03 7.29 -9.39
C VAL A 187 10.85 7.20 -10.34
N PRO A 188 10.19 8.30 -10.70
CA PRO A 188 9.12 8.27 -11.69
C PRO A 188 9.65 7.98 -13.11
N ASP A 189 8.84 7.30 -13.93
CA ASP A 189 9.11 7.15 -15.37
C ASP A 189 8.96 8.49 -16.10
N TYR A 190 8.01 9.29 -15.65
CA TYR A 190 7.76 10.65 -16.14
C TYR A 190 7.82 11.64 -14.99
N GLU A 191 8.95 12.37 -14.88
CA GLU A 191 9.11 13.39 -13.83
C GLU A 191 8.33 14.64 -14.19
N ILE A 192 7.24 14.87 -13.45
CA ILE A 192 6.38 16.05 -13.56
C ILE A 192 6.11 16.57 -12.14
N LYS A 193 6.79 17.66 -11.77
CA LYS A 193 6.61 18.27 -10.45
C LYS A 193 5.39 19.17 -10.44
N GLU A 194 4.50 18.93 -9.48
CA GLU A 194 3.38 19.83 -9.26
C GLU A 194 3.85 21.22 -8.81
N SER A 195 3.16 22.22 -9.31
CA SER A 195 3.33 23.60 -8.88
C SER A 195 1.97 24.21 -8.59
N ILE A 196 1.89 25.06 -7.54
CA ILE A 196 0.68 25.84 -7.24
C ILE A 196 0.21 26.66 -8.45
N ARG A 197 1.15 27.02 -9.34
CA ARG A 197 0.84 27.82 -10.55
C ARG A 197 0.21 26.98 -11.66
N THR A 198 0.38 25.66 -11.65
CA THR A 198 -0.11 24.71 -12.66
C THR A 198 -1.14 23.74 -12.08
N ALA A 199 -1.44 23.86 -10.79
CA ALA A 199 -2.46 23.05 -10.14
C ALA A 199 -3.83 23.35 -10.77
N GLY A 200 -4.48 22.29 -11.27
CA GLY A 200 -5.84 22.30 -11.79
C GLY A 200 -6.83 21.65 -10.81
N GLU A 201 -8.02 21.41 -11.26
CA GLU A 201 -8.99 20.60 -10.53
C GLU A 201 -8.57 19.12 -10.62
N LEU A 202 -8.56 18.43 -9.49
CA LEU A 202 -8.16 17.01 -9.43
C LEU A 202 -9.15 16.16 -10.26
N GLY A 203 -8.60 15.37 -11.18
CA GLY A 203 -9.38 14.52 -12.07
C GLY A 203 -9.85 15.20 -13.36
N ASP A 204 -9.52 16.48 -13.58
CA ASP A 204 -9.74 17.13 -14.88
C ASP A 204 -8.73 16.61 -15.91
N ASN A 205 -9.18 16.22 -17.09
CA ASN A 205 -8.34 15.76 -18.20
C ASN A 205 -7.29 16.79 -18.67
N ASN A 206 -7.40 18.05 -18.26
CA ASN A 206 -6.42 19.10 -18.51
C ASN A 206 -5.44 19.30 -17.35
N GLU A 207 -5.60 18.55 -16.28
CA GLU A 207 -4.68 18.59 -15.15
C GLU A 207 -3.29 18.07 -15.58
N GLN A 208 -2.23 18.68 -15.07
CA GLN A 208 -0.87 18.52 -15.59
C GLN A 208 -0.37 17.05 -15.58
N LEU A 209 -0.73 16.26 -14.57
CA LEU A 209 -0.29 14.88 -14.44
C LEU A 209 -1.21 13.88 -15.17
N LEU A 210 -2.42 14.31 -15.58
CA LEU A 210 -3.36 13.50 -16.35
C LEU A 210 -3.30 13.77 -17.86
N LYS A 211 -2.53 14.75 -18.31
CA LYS A 211 -2.40 15.19 -19.68
C LYS A 211 -1.23 14.55 -20.40
#